data_0c38b6cab53f9b0a8c79a5270d036d96
#
_entry.id   0c38b6cab53f9b0a8c79a5270d036d96
#
_cell.length_a   1.000
_cell.length_b   1.000
_cell.length_c   1.000
_cell.angle_alpha   90.00
_cell.angle_beta   90.00
_cell.angle_gamma   90.00
#
_symmetry.space_group_name_H-M   'P 1'
#
loop_
_entity.id
_entity.type
_entity.pdbx_description
1 polymer ?
#
loop_
_entity_poly.entity_id
_entity_poly.type
_entity_poly.pdbx_seq_one_letter_code
_entity_poly.pdbx_strand_id
1 'polypeptide(L)'
;MIPASLTAPFPFAVAFFDANSVRFSAGDLTAEFPFASVTKLFASRAFLIAVEQGHIGLEDSLAVGEPARETTLRQLLSHVSGVSFASAQRSAEPGTKRVYTNYAIEVAAQWLAERMHVPFVDWLDEQVVAALELQDSYVDGSPAHAGHGSVRDLVRFGQELLTPKLVSEKLALEARTVQWPGLRGVTPGFGHYSDNQWGLAMEIRAGKSHTWFPSLSEDATFGHFGRAGSYLWVAPESGFGAAFLGAEPTGDWHKTHWQDLNNWLITNFS
;
A
#
# COMPACT_ATOMS: atom_id res chain seq x y z
N MET A 1 0.03 -26.84 5.27
CA MET A 1 -1.05 -26.78 4.24
C MET A 1 -2.15 -25.88 4.77
N ILE A 2 -2.69 -24.97 3.95
CA ILE A 2 -3.82 -24.11 4.34
C ILE A 2 -5.02 -25.00 4.66
N PRO A 3 -5.74 -24.76 5.77
CA PRO A 3 -6.99 -25.46 6.07
C PRO A 3 -8.01 -25.27 4.94
N ALA A 4 -8.78 -26.32 4.61
CA ALA A 4 -9.76 -26.25 3.53
C ALA A 4 -10.79 -25.12 3.70
N SER A 5 -11.13 -24.78 4.94
CA SER A 5 -12.05 -23.66 5.26
C SER A 5 -11.45 -22.28 4.97
N LEU A 6 -10.13 -22.16 4.80
CA LEU A 6 -9.41 -20.91 4.51
C LEU A 6 -8.82 -20.87 3.10
N THR A 7 -8.97 -21.97 2.34
CA THR A 7 -8.48 -22.05 0.96
C THR A 7 -9.44 -21.32 0.03
N ALA A 8 -8.90 -20.39 -0.78
CA ALA A 8 -9.71 -19.67 -1.76
C ALA A 8 -10.27 -20.63 -2.83
N PRO A 9 -11.53 -20.46 -3.27
CA PRO A 9 -12.15 -21.30 -4.30
C PRO A 9 -11.78 -20.88 -5.73
N PHE A 10 -10.76 -20.05 -5.90
CA PHE A 10 -10.24 -19.52 -7.15
C PHE A 10 -8.71 -19.59 -7.16
N PRO A 11 -8.05 -19.47 -8.31
CA PRO A 11 -6.58 -19.39 -8.38
C PRO A 11 -6.03 -18.28 -7.53
N PHE A 12 -5.04 -18.59 -6.68
CA PHE A 12 -4.36 -17.62 -5.82
C PHE A 12 -2.95 -18.08 -5.51
N ALA A 13 -2.15 -17.13 -5.07
CA ALA A 13 -0.88 -17.37 -4.42
C ALA A 13 -0.80 -16.56 -3.11
N VAL A 14 -0.14 -17.13 -2.10
CA VAL A 14 0.07 -16.48 -0.80
C VAL A 14 1.43 -16.85 -0.26
N ALA A 15 2.10 -15.89 0.39
CA ALA A 15 3.31 -16.14 1.15
C ALA A 15 3.27 -15.41 2.49
N PHE A 16 3.83 -16.05 3.52
CA PHE A 16 4.17 -15.46 4.80
C PHE A 16 5.70 -15.46 4.92
N PHE A 17 6.28 -14.34 5.31
CA PHE A 17 7.71 -14.11 5.22
C PHE A 17 8.23 -13.26 6.38
N ASP A 18 9.53 -13.38 6.66
CA ASP A 18 10.30 -12.44 7.46
C ASP A 18 11.28 -11.64 6.58
N ALA A 19 12.13 -10.83 7.20
CA ALA A 19 13.11 -10.00 6.50
C ALA A 19 14.10 -10.80 5.62
N ASN A 20 14.25 -12.11 5.82
CA ASN A 20 15.28 -12.92 5.19
C ASN A 20 14.75 -14.10 4.37
N SER A 21 13.52 -14.57 4.66
CA SER A 21 13.01 -15.83 4.10
C SER A 21 11.49 -15.88 3.98
N VAL A 22 11.03 -16.76 3.09
CA VAL A 22 9.64 -17.21 3.05
C VAL A 22 9.46 -18.32 4.07
N ARG A 23 8.58 -18.12 5.04
CA ARG A 23 8.27 -19.09 6.11
C ARG A 23 7.17 -20.06 5.70
N PHE A 24 6.26 -19.61 4.87
CA PHE A 24 5.18 -20.42 4.30
C PHE A 24 4.78 -19.88 2.93
N SER A 25 4.38 -20.76 2.03
CA SER A 25 3.78 -20.38 0.76
C SER A 25 2.78 -21.42 0.26
N ALA A 26 1.84 -20.97 -0.56
CA ALA A 26 0.90 -21.81 -1.31
C ALA A 26 0.52 -21.12 -2.62
N GLY A 27 0.21 -21.93 -3.64
CA GLY A 27 -0.02 -21.47 -5.02
C GLY A 27 1.27 -21.28 -5.80
N ASP A 28 1.16 -20.81 -7.04
CA ASP A 28 2.30 -20.44 -7.87
C ASP A 28 2.74 -19.01 -7.56
N LEU A 29 3.90 -18.89 -6.87
CA LEU A 29 4.43 -17.59 -6.45
C LEU A 29 4.92 -16.72 -7.60
N THR A 30 5.05 -17.28 -8.81
CA THR A 30 5.49 -16.55 -10.01
C THR A 30 4.33 -16.17 -10.94
N ALA A 31 3.13 -16.65 -10.64
CA ALA A 31 1.94 -16.27 -11.40
C ALA A 31 1.65 -14.78 -11.25
N GLU A 32 1.42 -14.11 -12.38
CA GLU A 32 1.11 -12.68 -12.42
C GLU A 32 -0.37 -12.43 -12.15
N PHE A 33 -0.62 -11.42 -11.29
CA PHE A 33 -1.95 -10.92 -10.97
C PHE A 33 -1.94 -9.38 -10.89
N PRO A 34 -3.09 -8.73 -11.09
CA PRO A 34 -3.20 -7.29 -10.89
C PRO A 34 -3.09 -6.94 -9.39
N PHE A 35 -2.30 -5.92 -9.10
CA PHE A 35 -2.12 -5.39 -7.74
C PHE A 35 -3.26 -4.49 -7.30
N ALA A 36 -3.96 -3.84 -8.24
CA ALA A 36 -4.88 -2.75 -7.93
C ALA A 36 -4.21 -1.78 -6.93
N SER A 37 -4.86 -1.43 -5.83
CA SER A 37 -4.33 -0.41 -4.91
C SER A 37 -3.07 -0.80 -4.13
N VAL A 38 -2.62 -2.06 -4.15
CA VAL A 38 -1.29 -2.41 -3.63
C VAL A 38 -0.19 -1.65 -4.38
N THR A 39 -0.42 -1.26 -5.64
CA THR A 39 0.45 -0.36 -6.44
C THR A 39 0.84 0.90 -5.69
N LYS A 40 -0.03 1.45 -4.82
CA LYS A 40 0.26 2.65 -4.04
C LYS A 40 1.45 2.49 -3.09
N LEU A 41 1.75 1.29 -2.63
CA LEU A 41 2.95 1.04 -1.82
C LEU A 41 4.22 1.23 -2.64
N PHE A 42 4.22 0.79 -3.90
CA PHE A 42 5.32 1.01 -4.84
C PHE A 42 5.47 2.50 -5.18
N ALA A 43 4.34 3.16 -5.48
CA ALA A 43 4.34 4.61 -5.72
C ALA A 43 4.84 5.39 -4.49
N SER A 44 4.41 5.02 -3.28
CA SER A 44 4.92 5.59 -2.03
C SER A 44 6.45 5.48 -1.95
N ARG A 45 6.99 4.27 -2.19
CA ARG A 45 8.44 4.07 -2.16
C ARG A 45 9.17 4.94 -3.18
N ALA A 46 8.64 5.05 -4.42
CA ALA A 46 9.21 5.90 -5.46
C ALA A 46 9.21 7.40 -5.07
N PHE A 47 8.14 7.89 -4.44
CA PHE A 47 8.11 9.26 -3.87
C PHE A 47 9.13 9.44 -2.75
N LEU A 48 9.23 8.49 -1.83
CA LEU A 48 10.17 8.58 -0.71
C LEU A 48 11.63 8.57 -1.18
N ILE A 49 11.96 7.83 -2.24
CA ILE A 49 13.28 7.87 -2.86
C ILE A 49 13.56 9.27 -3.44
N ALA A 50 12.59 9.89 -4.12
CA ALA A 50 12.74 11.25 -4.63
C ALA A 50 12.92 12.27 -3.49
N VAL A 51 12.28 12.06 -2.35
CA VAL A 51 12.48 12.88 -1.11
C VAL A 51 13.87 12.66 -0.55
N GLU A 52 14.32 11.42 -0.41
CA GLU A 52 15.66 11.07 0.09
C GLU A 52 16.78 11.68 -0.76
N GLN A 53 16.59 11.69 -2.09
CA GLN A 53 17.54 12.27 -3.04
C GLN A 53 17.42 13.81 -3.16
N GLY A 54 16.47 14.43 -2.47
CA GLY A 54 16.30 15.89 -2.44
C GLY A 54 15.67 16.50 -3.69
N HIS A 55 15.02 15.70 -4.53
CA HIS A 55 14.28 16.20 -5.69
C HIS A 55 13.00 16.95 -5.29
N ILE A 56 12.36 16.50 -4.22
CA ILE A 56 11.15 17.07 -3.63
C ILE A 56 11.19 16.93 -2.10
N GLY A 57 10.34 17.72 -1.40
CA GLY A 57 10.11 17.58 0.04
C GLY A 57 8.69 17.11 0.34
N LEU A 58 8.49 16.44 1.47
CA LEU A 58 7.14 16.06 1.93
C LEU A 58 6.24 17.28 2.15
N GLU A 59 6.82 18.43 2.49
CA GLU A 59 6.11 19.70 2.72
C GLU A 59 6.03 20.59 1.47
N ASP A 60 6.63 20.18 0.36
CA ASP A 60 6.42 20.89 -0.90
C ASP A 60 4.96 20.83 -1.29
N SER A 61 4.41 21.97 -1.72
CA SER A 61 2.98 22.11 -2.02
C SER A 61 2.73 22.38 -3.49
N LEU A 62 1.52 22.05 -3.91
CA LEU A 62 0.98 22.34 -5.22
C LEU A 62 -0.53 22.62 -5.11
N ALA A 63 -1.05 23.40 -6.05
CA ALA A 63 -2.48 23.70 -6.10
C ALA A 63 -3.25 22.48 -6.62
N VAL A 64 -4.12 21.88 -5.81
CA VAL A 64 -4.86 20.64 -6.15
C VAL A 64 -6.35 20.81 -5.93
N GLY A 65 -7.14 20.21 -6.82
CA GLY A 65 -8.60 20.11 -6.69
C GLY A 65 -9.36 21.27 -7.30
N GLU A 66 -10.67 21.16 -7.24
CA GLU A 66 -11.63 22.19 -7.70
C GLU A 66 -12.68 22.43 -6.60
N PRO A 67 -12.66 23.61 -5.95
CA PRO A 67 -11.69 24.69 -6.11
C PRO A 67 -10.28 24.28 -5.64
N ALA A 68 -9.25 24.85 -6.29
CA ALA A 68 -7.86 24.55 -5.97
C ALA A 68 -7.48 25.04 -4.57
N ARG A 69 -6.65 24.24 -3.88
CA ARG A 69 -6.04 24.56 -2.58
C ARG A 69 -4.58 24.13 -2.58
N GLU A 70 -3.73 24.89 -1.94
CA GLU A 70 -2.38 24.46 -1.64
C GLU A 70 -2.42 23.18 -0.79
N THR A 71 -1.75 22.15 -1.28
CA THR A 71 -1.79 20.81 -0.71
C THR A 71 -0.38 20.23 -0.76
N THR A 72 0.15 19.79 0.38
CA THR A 72 1.51 19.23 0.43
C THR A 72 1.54 17.80 -0.12
N LEU A 73 2.74 17.33 -0.55
CA LEU A 73 2.95 15.93 -0.91
C LEU A 73 2.51 15.00 0.22
N ARG A 74 2.86 15.33 1.46
CA ARG A 74 2.42 14.60 2.66
C ARG A 74 0.90 14.45 2.71
N GLN A 75 0.15 15.52 2.46
CA GLN A 75 -1.32 15.49 2.46
C GLN A 75 -1.89 14.64 1.32
N LEU A 76 -1.26 14.67 0.14
CA LEU A 76 -1.66 13.83 -1.00
C LEU A 76 -1.47 12.35 -0.68
N LEU A 77 -0.27 11.96 -0.23
CA LEU A 77 0.06 10.58 0.10
C LEU A 77 -0.75 10.04 1.29
N SER A 78 -1.14 10.90 2.24
CA SER A 78 -1.91 10.49 3.42
C SER A 78 -3.42 10.49 3.21
N HIS A 79 -3.91 10.75 1.99
CA HIS A 79 -5.33 10.82 1.68
C HIS A 79 -6.09 11.89 2.49
N VAL A 80 -5.44 13.01 2.79
CA VAL A 80 -6.04 14.17 3.49
C VAL A 80 -6.07 15.42 2.63
N SER A 81 -5.87 15.29 1.34
CA SER A 81 -5.97 16.40 0.37
C SER A 81 -7.40 16.93 0.19
N GLY A 82 -8.40 16.14 0.54
CA GLY A 82 -9.82 16.49 0.44
C GLY A 82 -10.43 16.36 -0.96
N VAL A 83 -9.66 15.92 -1.97
CA VAL A 83 -10.20 15.64 -3.32
C VAL A 83 -10.93 14.31 -3.36
N SER A 84 -11.84 14.15 -4.32
CA SER A 84 -12.64 12.94 -4.51
C SER A 84 -11.80 11.75 -4.98
N PHE A 85 -12.40 10.56 -5.00
CA PHE A 85 -11.71 9.29 -5.30
C PHE A 85 -10.96 9.31 -6.64
N ALA A 86 -11.59 9.84 -7.71
CA ALA A 86 -11.05 9.78 -9.07
C ALA A 86 -11.18 11.12 -9.83
N SER A 87 -11.30 12.24 -9.13
CA SER A 87 -11.45 13.55 -9.80
C SER A 87 -10.95 14.70 -8.94
N ALA A 88 -10.72 15.84 -9.59
CA ALA A 88 -10.35 17.11 -8.96
C ALA A 88 -11.42 17.65 -7.97
N GLN A 89 -12.65 17.14 -8.04
CA GLN A 89 -13.74 17.64 -7.20
C GLN A 89 -13.38 17.55 -5.71
N ARG A 90 -13.49 18.67 -5.02
CA ARG A 90 -13.19 18.74 -3.58
C ARG A 90 -14.42 18.35 -2.74
N SER A 91 -14.22 17.44 -1.80
CA SER A 91 -15.24 16.97 -0.85
C SER A 91 -14.97 17.38 0.60
N ALA A 92 -13.76 17.89 0.87
CA ALA A 92 -13.34 18.39 2.19
C ALA A 92 -12.14 19.35 2.04
N GLU A 93 -11.90 20.21 3.03
CA GLU A 93 -10.67 21.00 3.08
C GLU A 93 -9.47 20.10 3.40
N PRO A 94 -8.25 20.42 2.90
CA PRO A 94 -7.05 19.67 3.23
C PRO A 94 -6.84 19.52 4.74
N GLY A 95 -6.48 18.31 5.19
CA GLY A 95 -6.20 18.02 6.59
C GLY A 95 -7.43 17.85 7.50
N THR A 96 -8.67 17.92 6.99
CA THR A 96 -9.88 17.89 7.85
C THR A 96 -10.62 16.55 7.82
N LYS A 97 -10.37 15.72 6.82
CA LYS A 97 -11.01 14.41 6.65
C LYS A 97 -10.11 13.47 5.85
N ARG A 98 -10.15 12.19 6.20
CA ARG A 98 -9.48 11.16 5.40
C ARG A 98 -10.38 10.76 4.23
N VAL A 99 -10.02 11.19 3.03
CA VAL A 99 -10.72 10.87 1.77
C VAL A 99 -9.78 10.03 0.91
N TYR A 100 -9.96 8.71 0.94
CA TYR A 100 -9.17 7.79 0.11
C TYR A 100 -9.33 8.16 -1.37
N THR A 101 -8.23 8.32 -2.10
CA THR A 101 -8.25 8.84 -3.45
C THR A 101 -7.13 8.29 -4.33
N ASN A 102 -7.45 7.91 -5.57
CA ASN A 102 -6.47 7.63 -6.62
C ASN A 102 -5.95 8.93 -7.22
N TYR A 103 -6.85 9.88 -7.44
CA TYR A 103 -6.54 11.17 -8.07
C TYR A 103 -5.38 11.91 -7.38
N ALA A 104 -5.33 11.91 -6.04
CA ALA A 104 -4.24 12.57 -5.32
C ALA A 104 -2.86 11.93 -5.60
N ILE A 105 -2.81 10.61 -5.74
CA ILE A 105 -1.57 9.88 -6.08
C ILE A 105 -1.16 10.17 -7.53
N GLU A 106 -2.12 10.22 -8.44
CA GLU A 106 -1.89 10.52 -9.86
C GLU A 106 -1.38 11.96 -10.05
N VAL A 107 -1.99 12.93 -9.36
CA VAL A 107 -1.54 14.33 -9.38
C VAL A 107 -0.14 14.47 -8.80
N ALA A 108 0.16 13.82 -7.68
CA ALA A 108 1.50 13.81 -7.10
C ALA A 108 2.54 13.22 -8.06
N ALA A 109 2.18 12.12 -8.75
CA ALA A 109 3.05 11.47 -9.73
C ALA A 109 3.31 12.36 -10.95
N GLN A 110 2.30 13.01 -11.48
CA GLN A 110 2.45 13.97 -12.57
C GLN A 110 3.35 15.14 -12.14
N TRP A 111 3.10 15.71 -10.95
CA TRP A 111 3.88 16.82 -10.43
C TRP A 111 5.37 16.47 -10.25
N LEU A 112 5.69 15.25 -9.76
CA LEU A 112 7.08 14.79 -9.67
C LEU A 112 7.69 14.58 -11.06
N ALA A 113 6.95 13.98 -12.00
CA ALA A 113 7.39 13.75 -13.36
C ALA A 113 7.75 15.06 -14.08
N GLU A 114 6.95 16.11 -13.92
CA GLU A 114 7.22 17.44 -14.46
C GLU A 114 8.49 18.06 -13.88
N ARG A 115 8.74 17.91 -12.58
CA ARG A 115 9.95 18.43 -11.92
C ARG A 115 11.22 17.71 -12.36
N MET A 116 11.13 16.41 -12.56
CA MET A 116 12.28 15.57 -12.90
C MET A 116 12.51 15.42 -14.40
N HIS A 117 11.53 15.83 -15.24
CA HIS A 117 11.52 15.57 -16.67
C HIS A 117 11.63 14.09 -17.05
N VAL A 118 11.09 13.22 -16.17
CA VAL A 118 11.03 11.75 -16.34
C VAL A 118 9.61 11.28 -16.03
N PRO A 119 8.97 10.44 -16.85
CA PRO A 119 7.68 9.85 -16.50
C PRO A 119 7.74 9.13 -15.15
N PHE A 120 6.72 9.31 -14.31
CA PHE A 120 6.74 8.73 -12.97
C PHE A 120 6.83 7.19 -12.99
N VAL A 121 6.22 6.55 -13.98
CA VAL A 121 6.27 5.08 -14.11
C VAL A 121 7.70 4.62 -14.41
N ASP A 122 8.43 5.33 -15.28
CA ASP A 122 9.83 5.03 -15.60
C ASP A 122 10.72 5.22 -14.37
N TRP A 123 10.48 6.30 -13.58
CA TRP A 123 11.13 6.54 -12.31
C TRP A 123 10.86 5.41 -11.31
N LEU A 124 9.61 4.99 -11.16
CA LEU A 124 9.21 3.89 -10.27
C LEU A 124 9.88 2.58 -10.71
N ASP A 125 9.88 2.29 -12.00
CA ASP A 125 10.52 1.09 -12.55
C ASP A 125 12.01 1.05 -12.23
N GLU A 126 12.73 2.14 -12.52
CA GLU A 126 14.17 2.23 -12.24
C GLU A 126 14.49 2.15 -10.75
N GLN A 127 13.81 2.97 -9.93
CA GLN A 127 14.19 3.16 -8.53
C GLN A 127 13.61 2.12 -7.58
N VAL A 128 12.56 1.39 -7.98
CA VAL A 128 11.91 0.39 -7.11
C VAL A 128 11.98 -0.99 -7.76
N VAL A 129 11.44 -1.17 -8.96
CA VAL A 129 11.32 -2.49 -9.59
C VAL A 129 12.70 -3.05 -9.91
N ALA A 130 13.51 -2.30 -10.65
CA ALA A 130 14.87 -2.72 -11.03
C ALA A 130 15.81 -2.76 -9.82
N ALA A 131 15.74 -1.77 -8.92
CA ALA A 131 16.59 -1.71 -7.73
C ALA A 131 16.38 -2.90 -6.77
N LEU A 132 15.16 -3.43 -6.69
CA LEU A 132 14.82 -4.64 -5.93
C LEU A 132 14.91 -5.91 -6.78
N GLU A 133 15.29 -5.82 -8.06
CA GLU A 133 15.36 -6.94 -9.01
C GLU A 133 14.02 -7.73 -9.05
N LEU A 134 12.90 -7.01 -9.07
CA LEU A 134 11.58 -7.63 -9.22
C LEU A 134 11.42 -8.10 -10.67
N GLN A 135 11.02 -9.35 -10.86
CA GLN A 135 11.10 -9.99 -12.18
C GLN A 135 9.77 -10.04 -12.91
N ASP A 136 8.68 -10.00 -12.16
CA ASP A 136 7.32 -10.18 -12.67
C ASP A 136 6.50 -8.90 -12.49
N SER A 137 7.05 -7.87 -11.80
CA SER A 137 6.30 -6.67 -11.41
C SER A 137 6.55 -5.51 -12.34
N TYR A 138 5.48 -4.83 -12.72
CA TYR A 138 5.50 -3.62 -13.55
C TYR A 138 4.26 -2.76 -13.28
N VAL A 139 4.29 -1.50 -13.71
CA VAL A 139 3.13 -0.60 -13.69
C VAL A 139 2.84 -0.16 -15.11
N ASP A 140 1.66 -0.52 -15.63
CA ASP A 140 1.20 -0.13 -16.96
C ASP A 140 -0.01 0.80 -16.84
N GLY A 141 0.25 2.08 -16.57
CA GLY A 141 -0.76 3.11 -16.42
C GLY A 141 -0.71 3.86 -15.09
N SER A 142 -1.84 3.95 -14.38
CA SER A 142 -1.93 4.74 -13.16
C SER A 142 -1.06 4.19 -12.01
N PRO A 143 -0.16 5.00 -11.43
CA PRO A 143 0.63 4.61 -10.26
C PRO A 143 -0.23 4.39 -8.99
N ALA A 144 -1.51 4.69 -9.07
CA ALA A 144 -2.44 4.44 -7.98
C ALA A 144 -3.05 3.02 -8.00
N HIS A 145 -3.05 2.32 -9.16
CA HIS A 145 -3.77 1.04 -9.23
C HIS A 145 -3.42 0.12 -10.41
N ALA A 146 -2.54 0.51 -11.32
CA ALA A 146 -2.27 -0.27 -12.54
C ALA A 146 -0.99 -1.14 -12.44
N GLY A 147 -0.57 -1.49 -11.23
CA GLY A 147 0.52 -2.44 -11.03
C GLY A 147 0.08 -3.88 -11.22
N HIS A 148 0.99 -4.69 -11.71
CA HIS A 148 0.89 -6.13 -11.90
C HIS A 148 2.14 -6.81 -11.37
N GLY A 149 2.06 -8.08 -11.09
CA GLY A 149 3.22 -8.89 -10.71
C GLY A 149 2.86 -10.12 -9.90
N SER A 150 3.85 -10.68 -9.23
CA SER A 150 3.77 -11.96 -8.54
C SER A 150 3.86 -11.82 -7.02
N VAL A 151 3.46 -12.88 -6.29
CA VAL A 151 3.67 -12.95 -4.84
C VAL A 151 5.16 -13.02 -4.51
N ARG A 152 5.99 -13.63 -5.35
CA ARG A 152 7.45 -13.64 -5.19
C ARG A 152 8.00 -12.22 -5.09
N ASP A 153 7.59 -11.34 -5.97
CA ASP A 153 8.04 -9.96 -5.99
C ASP A 153 7.45 -9.14 -4.84
N LEU A 154 6.18 -9.37 -4.48
CA LEU A 154 5.58 -8.74 -3.30
C LEU A 154 6.31 -9.14 -2.00
N VAL A 155 6.82 -10.36 -1.90
CA VAL A 155 7.68 -10.77 -0.77
C VAL A 155 8.97 -9.94 -0.75
N ARG A 156 9.68 -9.81 -1.88
CA ARG A 156 10.89 -8.97 -1.94
C ARG A 156 10.61 -7.52 -1.56
N PHE A 157 9.54 -6.97 -2.10
CA PHE A 157 9.12 -5.63 -1.75
C PHE A 157 8.69 -5.51 -0.28
N GLY A 158 7.99 -6.50 0.28
CA GLY A 158 7.63 -6.56 1.70
C GLY A 158 8.87 -6.66 2.62
N GLN A 159 9.90 -7.37 2.21
CA GLN A 159 11.19 -7.42 2.91
C GLN A 159 11.91 -6.06 2.91
N GLU A 160 11.82 -5.30 1.83
CA GLU A 160 12.26 -3.90 1.77
C GLU A 160 11.44 -3.01 2.73
N LEU A 161 10.14 -3.26 2.89
CA LEU A 161 9.32 -2.52 3.86
C LEU A 161 9.67 -2.86 5.32
N LEU A 162 10.08 -4.10 5.61
CA LEU A 162 10.54 -4.54 6.93
C LEU A 162 11.94 -4.03 7.26
N THR A 163 12.85 -4.08 6.29
CA THR A 163 14.26 -3.71 6.45
C THR A 163 14.66 -2.79 5.30
N PRO A 164 14.37 -1.48 5.42
CA PRO A 164 14.53 -0.52 4.33
C PRO A 164 16.01 -0.38 3.92
N LYS A 165 16.23 -0.41 2.60
CA LYS A 165 17.53 -0.18 1.95
C LYS A 165 17.47 0.92 0.90
N LEU A 166 16.29 1.15 0.32
CA LEU A 166 16.08 2.17 -0.72
C LEU A 166 15.92 3.58 -0.14
N VAL A 167 15.57 3.68 1.13
CA VAL A 167 15.45 4.95 1.87
C VAL A 167 16.02 4.78 3.28
N SER A 168 16.33 5.90 3.95
CA SER A 168 16.78 5.86 5.34
C SER A 168 15.71 5.29 6.27
N GLU A 169 16.13 4.65 7.37
CA GLU A 169 15.22 4.16 8.42
C GLU A 169 14.33 5.28 8.98
N LYS A 170 14.87 6.49 9.08
CA LYS A 170 14.13 7.67 9.54
C LYS A 170 12.95 7.97 8.62
N LEU A 171 13.18 8.01 7.30
CA LEU A 171 12.14 8.32 6.33
C LEU A 171 11.14 7.16 6.20
N ALA A 172 11.60 5.91 6.28
CA ALA A 172 10.74 4.73 6.31
C ALA A 172 9.84 4.71 7.54
N LEU A 173 10.36 5.07 8.73
CA LEU A 173 9.58 5.20 9.96
C LEU A 173 8.54 6.31 9.84
N GLU A 174 8.93 7.48 9.30
CA GLU A 174 8.01 8.59 9.04
C GLU A 174 6.87 8.17 8.11
N ALA A 175 7.15 7.42 7.06
CA ALA A 175 6.16 6.94 6.10
C ALA A 175 5.10 6.03 6.73
N ARG A 176 5.49 5.16 7.66
CA ARG A 176 4.59 4.23 8.38
C ARG A 176 4.06 4.78 9.71
N THR A 177 4.37 6.02 10.04
CA THR A 177 3.79 6.71 11.19
C THR A 177 2.44 7.34 10.80
N VAL A 178 1.49 7.31 11.74
CA VAL A 178 0.15 7.88 11.51
C VAL A 178 0.23 9.36 11.18
N GLN A 179 -0.25 9.70 10.00
CA GLN A 179 -0.40 11.09 9.56
C GLN A 179 -1.81 11.58 9.91
N TRP A 180 -1.93 12.77 10.52
CA TRP A 180 -3.22 13.33 10.96
C TRP A 180 -4.05 12.34 11.78
N PRO A 181 -3.67 12.02 13.03
CA PRO A 181 -4.46 11.15 13.90
C PRO A 181 -5.83 11.77 14.23
N GLY A 182 -6.82 10.93 14.51
CA GLY A 182 -8.18 11.36 14.86
C GLY A 182 -9.07 11.72 13.67
N LEU A 183 -8.61 11.56 12.42
CA LEU A 183 -9.44 11.85 11.26
C LEU A 183 -10.35 10.67 10.90
N ARG A 184 -11.66 10.98 10.85
CA ARG A 184 -12.65 10.03 10.32
C ARG A 184 -12.44 9.78 8.82
N GLY A 185 -12.71 8.56 8.40
CA GLY A 185 -12.63 8.19 6.99
C GLY A 185 -13.27 6.85 6.69
N VAL A 186 -13.19 6.46 5.42
CA VAL A 186 -13.69 5.18 4.92
C VAL A 186 -12.52 4.38 4.38
N THR A 187 -12.42 3.11 4.76
CA THR A 187 -11.63 2.13 4.02
C THR A 187 -12.58 1.42 3.06
N PRO A 188 -12.44 1.60 1.72
CA PRO A 188 -13.37 1.05 0.75
C PRO A 188 -13.57 -0.46 0.93
N GLY A 189 -14.81 -0.89 1.06
CA GLY A 189 -15.15 -2.31 1.24
C GLY A 189 -15.13 -2.82 2.68
N PHE A 190 -14.53 -2.08 3.63
CA PHE A 190 -14.44 -2.50 5.04
C PHE A 190 -15.20 -1.60 6.02
N GLY A 191 -15.43 -0.34 5.70
CA GLY A 191 -16.34 0.48 6.49
C GLY A 191 -15.85 1.88 6.85
N HIS A 192 -16.58 2.47 7.80
CA HIS A 192 -16.31 3.80 8.34
C HIS A 192 -15.57 3.70 9.67
N TYR A 193 -14.54 4.53 9.83
CA TYR A 193 -13.79 4.62 11.07
C TYR A 193 -13.83 6.06 11.59
N SER A 194 -14.00 6.21 12.90
CA SER A 194 -13.90 7.51 13.59
C SER A 194 -12.47 8.04 13.57
N ASP A 195 -11.50 7.14 13.60
CA ASP A 195 -10.08 7.40 13.37
C ASP A 195 -9.56 6.40 12.32
N ASN A 196 -9.47 6.84 11.07
CA ASN A 196 -8.96 6.03 9.96
C ASN A 196 -7.47 6.30 9.74
N GLN A 197 -6.63 5.58 10.42
CA GLN A 197 -5.20 5.84 10.48
C GLN A 197 -4.47 5.37 9.22
N TRP A 198 -3.65 6.28 8.67
CA TRP A 198 -2.82 6.08 7.48
C TRP A 198 -1.47 6.75 7.63
N GLY A 199 -0.45 6.12 7.08
CA GLY A 199 0.84 6.71 6.78
C GLY A 199 0.87 7.33 5.38
N LEU A 200 2.03 7.35 4.75
CA LEU A 200 2.23 7.88 3.38
C LEU A 200 1.87 6.79 2.36
N ALA A 201 0.65 6.80 1.86
CA ALA A 201 0.03 5.85 0.92
C ALA A 201 -0.02 4.39 1.42
N MET A 202 -0.03 4.20 2.73
CA MET A 202 -0.22 2.90 3.37
C MET A 202 -1.24 2.99 4.50
N GLU A 203 -2.14 2.02 4.59
CA GLU A 203 -3.06 1.90 5.71
C GLU A 203 -2.34 1.35 6.93
N ILE A 204 -2.67 1.86 8.13
CA ILE A 204 -2.15 1.36 9.41
C ILE A 204 -3.30 0.67 10.14
N ARG A 205 -3.02 -0.51 10.73
CA ARG A 205 -4.01 -1.30 11.46
C ARG A 205 -4.57 -0.56 12.66
N ALA A 206 -3.70 -0.07 13.53
CA ALA A 206 -4.00 0.88 14.60
C ALA A 206 -5.26 0.55 15.42
N GLY A 207 -5.40 -0.68 15.86
CA GLY A 207 -6.53 -1.14 16.69
C GLY A 207 -7.87 -1.26 15.97
N LYS A 208 -7.94 -1.13 14.63
CA LYS A 208 -9.17 -1.34 13.86
C LYS A 208 -9.70 -2.74 14.07
N SER A 209 -10.94 -2.88 14.56
CA SER A 209 -11.56 -4.16 14.86
C SER A 209 -12.16 -4.84 13.62
N HIS A 210 -12.65 -4.05 12.66
CA HIS A 210 -13.29 -4.54 11.44
C HIS A 210 -12.40 -4.15 10.25
N THR A 211 -11.46 -5.03 9.90
CA THR A 211 -10.41 -4.72 8.93
C THR A 211 -9.94 -5.97 8.20
N TRP A 212 -9.24 -5.79 7.10
CA TRP A 212 -8.59 -6.86 6.34
C TRP A 212 -7.27 -7.33 6.97
N PHE A 213 -6.68 -6.55 7.88
CA PHE A 213 -5.48 -6.93 8.62
C PHE A 213 -5.72 -8.10 9.57
N PRO A 214 -4.69 -8.90 9.89
CA PRO A 214 -4.77 -9.90 10.95
C PRO A 214 -5.08 -9.24 12.30
N SER A 215 -5.96 -9.86 13.11
CA SER A 215 -6.26 -9.38 14.45
C SER A 215 -5.13 -9.69 15.45
N LEU A 216 -4.28 -10.65 15.13
CA LEU A 216 -3.14 -11.09 15.96
C LEU A 216 -1.86 -10.27 15.74
N SER A 217 -1.83 -9.35 14.76
CA SER A 217 -0.66 -8.49 14.57
C SER A 217 -0.71 -7.24 15.46
N GLU A 218 0.44 -6.59 15.63
CA GLU A 218 0.55 -5.33 16.37
C GLU A 218 -0.16 -4.16 15.67
N ASP A 219 -0.47 -3.11 16.42
CA ASP A 219 -1.15 -1.91 15.92
C ASP A 219 -0.31 -1.13 14.88
N ALA A 220 1.02 -1.27 14.94
CA ALA A 220 1.94 -0.70 13.97
C ALA A 220 1.96 -1.44 12.62
N THR A 221 1.23 -2.55 12.48
CA THR A 221 1.08 -3.28 11.20
C THR A 221 0.53 -2.33 10.13
N PHE A 222 1.18 -2.31 8.97
CA PHE A 222 0.79 -1.46 7.86
C PHE A 222 0.83 -2.20 6.53
N GLY A 223 0.17 -1.64 5.53
CA GLY A 223 0.14 -2.22 4.20
C GLY A 223 -0.95 -1.65 3.33
N HIS A 224 -1.33 -2.39 2.33
CA HIS A 224 -2.44 -2.05 1.44
C HIS A 224 -3.10 -3.30 0.90
N PHE A 225 -4.43 -3.25 0.71
CA PHE A 225 -5.14 -4.23 -0.11
C PHE A 225 -5.60 -3.60 -1.42
N GLY A 226 -5.87 -4.43 -2.40
CA GLY A 226 -6.34 -4.02 -3.72
C GLY A 226 -7.68 -4.65 -4.09
N ARG A 227 -8.48 -3.90 -4.83
CA ARG A 227 -9.78 -4.36 -5.34
C ARG A 227 -9.69 -5.62 -6.21
N ALA A 228 -8.52 -5.92 -6.74
CA ALA A 228 -8.27 -7.10 -7.57
C ALA A 228 -8.14 -8.42 -6.78
N GLY A 229 -8.33 -8.43 -5.47
CA GLY A 229 -8.10 -9.61 -4.64
C GLY A 229 -6.64 -9.75 -4.22
N SER A 230 -6.01 -8.66 -3.85
CA SER A 230 -4.60 -8.57 -3.52
C SER A 230 -4.38 -7.92 -2.15
N TYR A 231 -3.34 -8.30 -1.44
CA TYR A 231 -2.82 -7.54 -0.30
C TYR A 231 -1.31 -7.74 -0.12
N LEU A 232 -0.70 -6.74 0.51
CA LEU A 232 0.60 -6.84 1.16
C LEU A 232 0.50 -6.10 2.49
N TRP A 233 0.88 -6.78 3.59
CA TRP A 233 1.05 -6.16 4.89
C TRP A 233 2.34 -6.62 5.55
N VAL A 234 2.89 -5.77 6.41
CA VAL A 234 4.06 -6.06 7.23
C VAL A 234 3.82 -5.61 8.68
N ALA A 235 4.34 -6.38 9.62
CA ALA A 235 4.32 -6.15 11.06
C ALA A 235 5.77 -5.85 11.50
N PRO A 236 6.16 -4.56 11.58
CA PRO A 236 7.56 -4.18 11.71
C PRO A 236 8.17 -4.48 13.07
N GLU A 237 7.37 -4.54 14.15
CA GLU A 237 7.85 -4.89 15.49
C GLU A 237 8.07 -6.40 15.63
N SER A 238 7.18 -7.19 15.01
CA SER A 238 7.25 -8.65 14.98
C SER A 238 8.20 -9.18 13.89
N GLY A 239 8.54 -8.38 12.89
CA GLY A 239 9.52 -8.71 11.86
C GLY A 239 9.00 -9.65 10.77
N PHE A 240 7.69 -9.71 10.52
CA PHE A 240 7.09 -10.55 9.50
C PHE A 240 6.03 -9.84 8.67
N GLY A 241 5.60 -10.47 7.59
CA GLY A 241 4.55 -9.98 6.72
C GLY A 241 3.91 -11.08 5.88
N ALA A 242 2.86 -10.72 5.16
CA ALA A 242 2.27 -11.62 4.18
C ALA A 242 1.81 -10.86 2.91
N ALA A 243 1.88 -11.58 1.79
CA ALA A 243 1.37 -11.16 0.49
C ALA A 243 0.38 -12.19 -0.03
N PHE A 244 -0.69 -11.73 -0.65
CA PHE A 244 -1.71 -12.54 -1.31
C PHE A 244 -2.10 -11.89 -2.64
N LEU A 245 -2.19 -12.71 -3.67
CA LEU A 245 -2.74 -12.34 -4.97
C LEU A 245 -3.74 -13.41 -5.40
N GLY A 246 -4.90 -13.00 -5.90
CA GLY A 246 -5.94 -13.90 -6.36
C GLY A 246 -6.57 -13.48 -7.68
N ALA A 247 -7.17 -14.43 -8.40
CA ALA A 247 -7.79 -14.20 -9.70
C ALA A 247 -9.16 -13.51 -9.62
N GLU A 248 -9.77 -13.45 -8.43
CA GLU A 248 -11.09 -12.86 -8.24
C GLU A 248 -11.01 -11.51 -7.54
N PRO A 249 -11.81 -10.52 -7.95
CA PRO A 249 -11.88 -9.23 -7.27
C PRO A 249 -12.28 -9.38 -5.80
N THR A 250 -11.79 -8.46 -4.95
CA THR A 250 -12.11 -8.42 -3.52
C THR A 250 -13.63 -8.40 -3.31
N GLY A 251 -14.15 -9.50 -2.80
CA GLY A 251 -15.55 -9.77 -2.58
C GLY A 251 -15.81 -10.43 -1.21
N ASP A 252 -16.92 -11.14 -1.08
CA ASP A 252 -17.37 -11.69 0.20
C ASP A 252 -16.38 -12.72 0.78
N TRP A 253 -15.82 -13.59 -0.07
CA TRP A 253 -14.80 -14.55 0.40
C TRP A 253 -13.63 -13.82 1.06
N HIS A 254 -13.08 -12.80 0.41
CA HIS A 254 -11.93 -12.05 0.90
C HIS A 254 -12.22 -11.37 2.24
N LYS A 255 -13.37 -10.70 2.33
CA LYS A 255 -13.78 -9.98 3.56
C LYS A 255 -14.01 -10.90 4.76
N THR A 256 -14.46 -12.14 4.50
CA THR A 256 -14.73 -13.11 5.56
C THR A 256 -13.52 -13.97 5.93
N HIS A 257 -12.55 -14.17 5.02
CA HIS A 257 -11.47 -15.14 5.24
C HIS A 257 -10.07 -14.52 5.36
N TRP A 258 -9.81 -13.33 4.84
CA TRP A 258 -8.46 -12.76 4.87
C TRP A 258 -7.93 -12.61 6.30
N GLN A 259 -8.74 -12.12 7.23
CA GLN A 259 -8.31 -11.98 8.62
C GLN A 259 -7.96 -13.32 9.24
N ASP A 260 -8.82 -14.34 9.05
CA ASP A 260 -8.60 -15.67 9.60
C ASP A 260 -7.42 -16.39 8.93
N LEU A 261 -7.26 -16.25 7.61
CA LEU A 261 -6.09 -16.77 6.89
C LEU A 261 -4.79 -16.16 7.44
N ASN A 262 -4.76 -14.85 7.60
CA ASN A 262 -3.60 -14.15 8.13
C ASN A 262 -3.32 -14.49 9.59
N ASN A 263 -4.35 -14.63 10.43
CA ASN A 263 -4.21 -15.12 11.82
C ASN A 263 -3.66 -16.54 11.85
N TRP A 264 -4.13 -17.42 10.95
CA TRP A 264 -3.61 -18.78 10.82
C TRP A 264 -2.13 -18.77 10.41
N LEU A 265 -1.72 -17.91 9.46
CA LEU A 265 -0.32 -17.74 9.06
C LEU A 265 0.54 -17.32 10.25
N ILE A 266 0.14 -16.30 10.99
CA ILE A 266 0.86 -15.85 12.20
C ILE A 266 0.98 -17.00 13.22
N THR A 267 -0.12 -17.66 13.55
CA THR A 267 -0.13 -18.72 14.59
C THR A 267 0.80 -19.88 14.27
N ASN A 268 1.01 -20.20 13.00
CA ASN A 268 1.76 -21.40 12.60
C ASN A 268 3.19 -21.13 12.12
N PHE A 269 3.54 -19.87 11.75
CA PHE A 269 4.80 -19.60 11.06
C PHE A 269 5.56 -18.35 11.57
N SER A 270 5.02 -17.59 12.53
CA SER A 270 5.76 -16.48 13.17
C SER A 270 6.88 -16.95 14.09
#